data_2145be06b304187df8ac66e6372ec5da
#
_entry.id   2145be06b304187df8ac66e6372ec5da
#
_cell.length_a   1.000
_cell.length_b   1.000
_cell.length_c   1.000
_cell.angle_alpha   90.00
_cell.angle_beta   90.00
_cell.angle_gamma   90.00
#
_symmetry.space_group_name_H-M   'P 1'
#
loop_
_entity.id
_entity.type
_entity.pdbx_description
1 polymer ?
#
loop_
_entity_poly.entity_id
_entity_poly.type
_entity_poly.pdbx_seq_one_letter_code
_entity_poly.pdbx_strand_id
1 'polypeptide(L)'
;MLSRGNLQFTNSFYFNDPFDCHPSLIDFSSSPSGLYGPEVTNMIRETHKNKYDRLRERTWICSLSKINDSLLMWSHYANNHKGVCVELNMAHVINYLDGRYGTVVHNVGVEVQYKNIIEKPDYFKNRVGDYLNYQISTKGQDWEYEQEWRLYIIDPSPMYMGMPFKPEKGKTYDWKITRVYPVLGGECFEAIYLGAMISDEEKQTIIHLAKKLNQNIKIYQMNVNPDAFKLDVSEVVQDA
;
A
#
# COMPACT_ATOMS: atom_id res chain seq x y z
N MET A 1 14.43 2.68 0.41
CA MET A 1 13.78 3.01 -0.87
C MET A 1 14.78 3.59 -1.88
N LEU A 2 15.26 4.81 -1.74
CA LEU A 2 16.08 5.49 -2.76
C LEU A 2 17.37 4.77 -3.15
N SER A 3 18.11 4.19 -2.21
CA SER A 3 19.37 3.49 -2.50
C SER A 3 19.23 2.22 -3.35
N ARG A 4 18.04 1.62 -3.42
CA ARG A 4 17.76 0.36 -4.11
C ARG A 4 16.67 0.46 -5.15
N GLY A 5 16.00 1.60 -5.29
CA GLY A 5 14.88 1.78 -6.20
C GLY A 5 13.72 0.83 -5.91
N ASN A 6 13.36 0.61 -4.66
CA ASN A 6 12.31 -0.35 -4.31
C ASN A 6 11.16 0.29 -3.54
N LEU A 7 9.97 -0.32 -3.66
CA LEU A 7 8.82 -0.04 -2.80
C LEU A 7 8.72 -1.09 -1.69
N GLN A 8 8.15 -0.68 -0.57
CA GLN A 8 7.82 -1.60 0.51
C GLN A 8 6.34 -1.96 0.44
N PHE A 9 6.05 -3.25 0.36
CA PHE A 9 4.73 -3.82 0.58
C PHE A 9 4.73 -4.53 1.92
N THR A 10 3.78 -4.18 2.77
CA THR A 10 3.61 -4.77 4.10
C THR A 10 2.42 -5.72 4.08
N ASN A 11 2.58 -6.91 4.68
CA ASN A 11 1.47 -7.83 4.84
C ASN A 11 0.39 -7.19 5.72
N SER A 12 -0.86 -7.17 5.25
CA SER A 12 -1.96 -6.46 5.89
C SER A 12 -2.29 -6.96 7.31
N PHE A 13 -1.86 -8.17 7.66
CA PHE A 13 -1.99 -8.70 9.02
C PHE A 13 -1.18 -7.88 10.05
N TYR A 14 -0.12 -7.20 9.62
CA TYR A 14 0.80 -6.43 10.47
C TYR A 14 0.54 -4.92 10.43
N PHE A 15 -0.63 -4.49 9.95
CA PHE A 15 -0.99 -3.08 9.99
C PHE A 15 -1.24 -2.63 11.44
N ASN A 16 -0.94 -1.36 11.71
CA ASN A 16 -1.10 -0.75 13.03
C ASN A 16 -2.57 -0.49 13.42
N ASP A 17 -3.45 -0.25 12.44
CA ASP A 17 -4.87 -0.12 12.68
C ASP A 17 -5.51 -1.52 12.77
N PRO A 18 -6.11 -1.90 13.92
CA PRO A 18 -6.73 -3.21 14.10
C PRO A 18 -7.95 -3.45 13.20
N PHE A 19 -8.56 -2.39 12.68
CA PHE A 19 -9.71 -2.48 11.78
C PHE A 19 -9.30 -2.55 10.31
N ASP A 20 -8.11 -2.13 9.98
CA ASP A 20 -7.64 -2.09 8.60
C ASP A 20 -7.52 -3.50 8.01
N CYS A 21 -8.13 -3.71 6.85
CA CYS A 21 -8.21 -5.01 6.17
C CYS A 21 -8.78 -6.15 7.06
N HIS A 22 -9.54 -5.83 8.12
CA HIS A 22 -10.00 -6.84 9.06
C HIS A 22 -11.11 -7.72 8.44
N PRO A 23 -11.09 -9.06 8.67
CA PRO A 23 -12.11 -9.96 8.14
C PRO A 23 -13.53 -9.63 8.56
N SER A 24 -13.71 -8.98 9.73
CA SER A 24 -15.02 -8.56 10.22
C SER A 24 -15.69 -7.46 9.39
N LEU A 25 -15.01 -6.90 8.41
CA LEU A 25 -15.61 -5.99 7.43
C LEU A 25 -16.61 -6.67 6.50
N ILE A 26 -16.63 -8.01 6.47
CA ILE A 26 -17.55 -8.82 5.66
C ILE A 26 -18.44 -9.65 6.60
N ASP A 27 -19.74 -9.68 6.32
CA ASP A 27 -20.70 -10.49 7.07
C ASP A 27 -20.87 -11.87 6.42
N PHE A 28 -20.56 -12.92 7.17
CA PHE A 28 -20.75 -14.33 6.80
C PHE A 28 -21.91 -15.00 7.57
N SER A 29 -22.74 -14.23 8.30
CA SER A 29 -23.77 -14.79 9.18
C SER A 29 -24.96 -15.41 8.44
N SER A 30 -25.27 -14.93 7.23
CA SER A 30 -26.38 -15.47 6.46
C SER A 30 -26.05 -16.83 5.83
N SER A 31 -27.08 -17.50 5.33
CA SER A 31 -26.94 -18.79 4.65
C SER A 31 -26.86 -18.65 3.14
N PRO A 32 -26.01 -19.42 2.46
CA PRO A 32 -26.23 -19.69 1.05
C PRO A 32 -27.62 -20.35 0.90
N SER A 33 -28.47 -19.80 0.07
CA SER A 33 -29.87 -20.16 -0.19
C SER A 33 -30.31 -21.54 0.33
N GLY A 34 -31.38 -21.60 1.12
CA GLY A 34 -31.91 -22.67 1.97
C GLY A 34 -32.05 -24.11 1.46
N LEU A 35 -31.15 -24.54 0.58
CA LEU A 35 -31.15 -25.91 -0.02
C LEU A 35 -30.35 -26.92 0.82
N TYR A 36 -29.65 -26.49 1.87
CA TYR A 36 -28.76 -27.34 2.64
C TYR A 36 -29.18 -27.42 4.11
N GLY A 37 -28.98 -28.56 4.74
CA GLY A 37 -29.15 -28.70 6.19
C GLY A 37 -28.16 -27.84 7.00
N PRO A 38 -28.43 -27.64 8.32
CA PRO A 38 -27.64 -26.74 9.18
C PRO A 38 -26.13 -27.03 9.20
N GLU A 39 -25.74 -28.31 9.18
CA GLU A 39 -24.34 -28.73 9.23
C GLU A 39 -23.58 -28.33 7.95
N VAL A 40 -24.18 -28.60 6.78
CA VAL A 40 -23.58 -28.24 5.47
C VAL A 40 -23.52 -26.73 5.31
N THR A 41 -24.55 -26.01 5.77
CA THR A 41 -24.58 -24.54 5.78
C THR A 41 -23.45 -23.96 6.63
N ASN A 42 -23.21 -24.49 7.82
CA ASN A 42 -22.12 -24.07 8.68
C ASN A 42 -20.75 -24.38 8.06
N MET A 43 -20.58 -25.55 7.46
CA MET A 43 -19.34 -25.91 6.78
C MET A 43 -19.04 -24.95 5.62
N ILE A 44 -20.02 -24.61 4.81
CA ILE A 44 -19.87 -23.65 3.70
C ILE A 44 -19.48 -22.27 4.26
N ARG A 45 -20.19 -21.80 5.29
CA ARG A 45 -19.90 -20.49 5.92
C ARG A 45 -18.46 -20.41 6.44
N GLU A 46 -18.03 -21.41 7.22
CA GLU A 46 -16.67 -21.46 7.77
C GLU A 46 -15.61 -21.59 6.67
N THR A 47 -15.88 -22.35 5.61
CA THR A 47 -14.96 -22.46 4.46
C THR A 47 -14.72 -21.11 3.79
N HIS A 48 -15.79 -20.34 3.53
CA HIS A 48 -15.67 -19.03 2.91
C HIS A 48 -15.00 -18.02 3.83
N LYS A 49 -15.38 -17.98 5.12
CA LYS A 49 -14.74 -17.13 6.11
C LYS A 49 -13.23 -17.39 6.19
N ASN A 50 -12.84 -18.67 6.34
CA ASN A 50 -11.43 -19.07 6.40
C ASN A 50 -10.65 -18.72 5.12
N LYS A 51 -11.32 -18.71 3.97
CA LYS A 51 -10.70 -18.26 2.71
C LYS A 51 -10.30 -16.77 2.80
N TYR A 52 -11.17 -15.90 3.33
CA TYR A 52 -10.89 -14.47 3.47
C TYR A 52 -9.87 -14.17 4.57
N ASP A 53 -9.90 -14.90 5.68
CA ASP A 53 -8.86 -14.82 6.71
C ASP A 53 -7.48 -15.16 6.13
N ARG A 54 -7.39 -16.27 5.39
CA ARG A 54 -6.15 -16.66 4.70
C ARG A 54 -5.72 -15.67 3.62
N LEU A 55 -6.67 -15.06 2.92
CA LEU A 55 -6.37 -14.07 1.90
C LEU A 55 -5.73 -12.83 2.50
N ARG A 56 -6.19 -12.37 3.68
CA ARG A 56 -5.56 -11.31 4.45
C ARG A 56 -4.09 -11.64 4.76
N GLU A 57 -3.82 -12.85 5.26
CA GLU A 57 -2.46 -13.30 5.57
C GLU A 57 -1.53 -13.33 4.34
N ARG A 58 -2.10 -13.38 3.14
CA ARG A 58 -1.40 -13.52 1.87
C ARG A 58 -1.51 -12.29 0.98
N THR A 59 -1.88 -11.16 1.55
CA THR A 59 -1.98 -9.89 0.84
C THR A 59 -0.98 -8.89 1.41
N TRP A 60 -0.11 -8.39 0.55
CA TRP A 60 0.84 -7.34 0.85
C TRP A 60 0.41 -6.04 0.19
N ILE A 61 0.43 -4.96 0.93
CA ILE A 61 -0.07 -3.66 0.51
C ILE A 61 1.04 -2.62 0.61
N CYS A 62 1.16 -1.80 -0.43
CA CYS A 62 1.91 -0.56 -0.43
C CYS A 62 0.91 0.59 -0.36
N SER A 63 0.86 1.25 0.79
CA SER A 63 0.03 2.43 1.02
C SER A 63 0.74 3.67 0.48
N LEU A 64 0.06 4.42 -0.36
CA LEU A 64 0.51 5.66 -0.98
C LEU A 64 -0.49 6.76 -0.61
N SER A 65 -0.06 8.01 -0.60
CA SER A 65 -0.93 9.17 -0.43
C SER A 65 -1.12 9.89 -1.76
N LYS A 66 -2.28 10.50 -1.97
CA LYS A 66 -2.54 11.37 -3.14
C LYS A 66 -2.04 12.80 -2.95
N ILE A 67 -1.57 13.15 -1.75
CA ILE A 67 -1.10 14.49 -1.38
C ILE A 67 0.29 14.43 -0.77
N ASN A 68 1.01 15.52 -0.83
CA ASN A 68 2.38 15.66 -0.32
C ASN A 68 2.54 16.77 0.75
N ASP A 69 1.45 17.44 1.14
CA ASP A 69 1.47 18.63 1.99
C ASP A 69 0.77 18.48 3.34
N SER A 70 0.22 17.30 3.65
CA SER A 70 -0.44 17.02 4.93
C SER A 70 0.54 17.07 6.11
N LEU A 71 0.34 18.01 7.05
CA LEU A 71 1.15 18.13 8.26
C LEU A 71 1.16 16.85 9.09
N LEU A 72 0.03 16.15 9.19
CA LEU A 72 -0.06 14.90 9.93
C LEU A 72 0.75 13.78 9.27
N MET A 73 0.71 13.68 7.93
CA MET A 73 1.51 12.70 7.18
C MET A 73 3.01 12.96 7.37
N TRP A 74 3.44 14.21 7.30
CA TRP A 74 4.83 14.59 7.53
C TRP A 74 5.29 14.30 8.96
N SER A 75 4.41 14.50 9.94
CA SER A 75 4.70 14.18 11.34
C SER A 75 4.83 12.69 11.57
N HIS A 76 3.86 11.89 11.08
CA HIS A 76 3.78 10.46 11.38
C HIS A 76 4.71 9.60 10.54
N TYR A 77 4.87 9.93 9.24
CA TYR A 77 5.52 9.04 8.28
C TYR A 77 6.85 9.56 7.74
N ALA A 78 7.18 10.84 7.97
CA ALA A 78 8.41 11.46 7.49
C ALA A 78 9.34 11.92 8.62
N ASN A 79 9.52 11.09 9.64
CA ASN A 79 10.44 11.32 10.76
C ASN A 79 10.27 12.72 11.38
N ASN A 80 9.04 13.10 11.73
CA ASN A 80 8.71 14.42 12.30
C ASN A 80 9.22 15.57 11.40
N HIS A 81 8.84 15.59 10.14
CA HIS A 81 9.24 16.58 9.13
C HIS A 81 10.75 16.59 8.75
N LYS A 82 11.54 15.62 9.20
CA LYS A 82 12.97 15.50 8.87
C LYS A 82 13.24 14.52 7.74
N GLY A 83 12.25 13.68 7.38
CA GLY A 83 12.36 12.70 6.31
C GLY A 83 12.05 13.27 4.94
N VAL A 84 11.57 12.38 4.05
CA VAL A 84 11.24 12.73 2.67
C VAL A 84 9.88 12.15 2.26
N CYS A 85 9.22 12.80 1.32
CA CYS A 85 8.14 12.23 0.53
C CYS A 85 8.65 11.93 -0.88
N VAL A 86 8.28 10.78 -1.42
CA VAL A 86 8.71 10.32 -2.75
C VAL A 86 7.49 10.33 -3.66
N GLU A 87 7.56 11.07 -4.75
CA GLU A 87 6.55 11.07 -5.79
C GLU A 87 6.86 9.99 -6.84
N LEU A 88 5.84 9.22 -7.17
CA LEU A 88 5.94 8.11 -8.11
C LEU A 88 5.09 8.37 -9.34
N ASN A 89 5.63 8.06 -10.51
CA ASN A 89 4.85 7.96 -11.73
C ASN A 89 4.11 6.61 -11.76
N MET A 90 2.83 6.63 -11.44
CA MET A 90 2.05 5.41 -11.28
C MET A 90 1.88 4.63 -12.58
N ALA A 91 1.85 5.29 -13.75
CA ALA A 91 1.80 4.59 -15.03
C ALA A 91 3.07 3.75 -15.25
N HIS A 92 4.25 4.32 -14.93
CA HIS A 92 5.52 3.61 -15.00
C HIS A 92 5.61 2.49 -13.95
N VAL A 93 5.16 2.74 -12.71
CA VAL A 93 5.13 1.74 -11.64
C VAL A 93 4.30 0.52 -12.05
N ILE A 94 3.07 0.75 -12.51
CA ILE A 94 2.14 -0.31 -12.93
C ILE A 94 2.75 -1.10 -14.09
N ASN A 95 3.20 -0.43 -15.15
CA ASN A 95 3.81 -1.09 -16.32
C ASN A 95 5.05 -1.90 -15.93
N TYR A 96 5.88 -1.38 -15.02
CA TYR A 96 7.08 -2.07 -14.57
C TYR A 96 6.76 -3.32 -13.75
N LEU A 97 5.80 -3.22 -12.84
CA LEU A 97 5.35 -4.35 -12.04
C LEU A 97 4.69 -5.42 -12.90
N ASP A 98 3.84 -5.03 -13.87
CA ASP A 98 3.21 -5.94 -14.83
C ASP A 98 4.23 -6.67 -15.69
N GLY A 99 5.16 -5.96 -16.29
CA GLY A 99 6.17 -6.54 -17.16
C GLY A 99 7.10 -7.49 -16.44
N ARG A 100 7.38 -7.24 -15.14
CA ARG A 100 8.34 -8.03 -14.36
C ARG A 100 7.69 -9.18 -13.59
N TYR A 101 6.48 -8.98 -13.11
CA TYR A 101 5.83 -9.88 -12.16
C TYR A 101 4.54 -10.50 -12.70
N GLY A 102 4.11 -10.07 -13.90
CA GLY A 102 2.90 -10.56 -14.55
C GLY A 102 1.62 -10.23 -13.79
N THR A 103 0.54 -10.93 -14.10
CA THR A 103 -0.79 -10.71 -13.53
C THR A 103 -0.93 -11.04 -12.04
N VAL A 104 0.15 -11.39 -11.36
CA VAL A 104 0.16 -11.67 -9.90
C VAL A 104 0.07 -10.38 -9.08
N VAL A 105 0.56 -9.28 -9.63
CA VAL A 105 0.29 -7.96 -9.10
C VAL A 105 -1.05 -7.55 -9.68
N HIS A 106 -2.11 -7.54 -8.86
CA HIS A 106 -3.34 -6.91 -9.27
C HIS A 106 -3.10 -5.41 -9.36
N ASN A 107 -2.83 -4.97 -10.59
CA ASN A 107 -2.27 -3.66 -10.95
C ASN A 107 -3.27 -2.53 -10.88
N VAL A 108 -4.40 -2.78 -10.30
CA VAL A 108 -5.39 -1.73 -10.10
C VAL A 108 -5.21 -1.26 -8.67
N GLY A 109 -4.57 -0.12 -8.50
CA GLY A 109 -4.59 0.55 -7.24
C GLY A 109 -6.02 0.81 -6.81
N VAL A 110 -6.29 0.65 -5.54
CA VAL A 110 -7.60 0.96 -4.96
C VAL A 110 -7.51 2.22 -4.12
N GLU A 111 -8.46 3.12 -4.31
CA GLU A 111 -8.64 4.29 -3.47
C GLU A 111 -9.33 3.87 -2.17
N VAL A 112 -8.79 4.31 -1.03
CA VAL A 112 -9.37 4.01 0.27
C VAL A 112 -10.64 4.84 0.49
N GLN A 113 -11.69 4.17 0.91
CA GLN A 113 -12.97 4.76 1.29
C GLN A 113 -13.05 4.87 2.80
N TYR A 114 -13.17 6.08 3.31
CA TYR A 114 -13.21 6.36 4.73
C TYR A 114 -14.65 6.34 5.25
N LYS A 115 -14.88 5.64 6.36
CA LYS A 115 -16.22 5.45 6.92
C LYS A 115 -16.23 5.55 8.44
N ASN A 116 -17.27 6.19 8.99
CA ASN A 116 -17.51 6.22 10.44
C ASN A 116 -18.17 4.94 10.97
N ILE A 117 -18.89 4.23 10.08
CA ILE A 117 -19.63 3.03 10.43
C ILE A 117 -19.20 1.91 9.50
N ILE A 118 -18.94 0.75 10.08
CA ILE A 118 -18.63 -0.45 9.31
C ILE A 118 -19.92 -1.00 8.71
N GLU A 119 -20.12 -0.77 7.42
CA GLU A 119 -21.15 -1.44 6.64
C GLU A 119 -20.64 -2.80 6.23
N LYS A 120 -21.21 -3.86 6.80
CA LYS A 120 -20.79 -5.24 6.51
C LYS A 120 -21.62 -5.81 5.36
N PRO A 121 -21.08 -5.85 4.13
CA PRO A 121 -21.78 -6.54 3.05
C PRO A 121 -21.96 -8.01 3.40
N ASP A 122 -23.17 -8.50 3.25
CA ASP A 122 -23.51 -9.90 3.46
C ASP A 122 -22.99 -10.75 2.31
N TYR A 123 -22.04 -11.63 2.61
CA TYR A 123 -21.32 -12.43 1.61
C TYR A 123 -22.26 -13.29 0.75
N PHE A 124 -23.32 -13.83 1.33
CA PHE A 124 -24.23 -14.74 0.65
C PHE A 124 -25.43 -14.07 -0.01
N LYS A 125 -25.77 -12.85 0.39
CA LYS A 125 -26.92 -12.09 -0.16
C LYS A 125 -26.51 -11.02 -1.15
N ASN A 126 -25.45 -10.30 -0.82
CA ASN A 126 -25.01 -9.20 -1.65
C ASN A 126 -24.00 -9.74 -2.66
N ARG A 127 -24.37 -9.83 -3.92
CA ARG A 127 -23.43 -10.13 -5.01
C ARG A 127 -22.56 -8.90 -5.30
N VAL A 128 -21.90 -8.39 -4.28
CA VAL A 128 -20.90 -7.33 -4.44
C VAL A 128 -19.65 -7.99 -5.00
N GLY A 129 -19.28 -7.66 -6.20
CA GLY A 129 -18.35 -8.42 -7.01
C GLY A 129 -16.95 -8.60 -6.45
N ASP A 130 -16.51 -7.78 -5.47
CA ASP A 130 -15.13 -7.86 -4.99
C ASP A 130 -15.02 -7.52 -3.50
N TYR A 131 -15.30 -8.54 -2.69
CA TYR A 131 -15.16 -8.43 -1.23
C TYR A 131 -13.72 -8.19 -0.77
N LEU A 132 -12.73 -8.62 -1.55
CA LEU A 132 -11.34 -8.35 -1.22
C LEU A 132 -11.03 -6.87 -1.41
N ASN A 133 -11.44 -6.27 -2.53
CA ASN A 133 -11.27 -4.83 -2.74
C ASN A 133 -11.99 -4.04 -1.66
N TYR A 134 -13.22 -4.43 -1.28
CA TYR A 134 -13.92 -3.80 -0.18
C TYR A 134 -13.13 -3.87 1.14
N GLN A 135 -12.60 -5.04 1.47
CA GLN A 135 -11.79 -5.25 2.68
C GLN A 135 -10.50 -4.43 2.66
N ILE A 136 -9.82 -4.36 1.50
CA ILE A 136 -8.57 -3.62 1.34
C ILE A 136 -8.81 -2.11 1.27
N SER A 137 -9.95 -1.64 0.76
CA SER A 137 -10.21 -0.23 0.52
C SER A 137 -11.07 0.46 1.58
N THR A 138 -11.50 -0.23 2.65
CA THR A 138 -12.33 0.37 3.70
C THR A 138 -11.50 0.65 4.95
N LYS A 139 -11.52 1.92 5.41
CA LYS A 139 -10.76 2.39 6.59
C LYS A 139 -11.59 3.34 7.44
N GLY A 140 -11.24 3.50 8.71
CA GLY A 140 -11.91 4.44 9.61
C GLY A 140 -11.72 5.89 9.19
N GLN A 141 -12.75 6.72 9.41
CA GLN A 141 -12.78 8.16 9.04
C GLN A 141 -11.62 8.96 9.65
N ASP A 142 -11.14 8.57 10.84
CA ASP A 142 -10.01 9.25 11.51
C ASP A 142 -8.71 9.24 10.68
N TRP A 143 -8.61 8.35 9.70
CA TRP A 143 -7.46 8.23 8.81
C TRP A 143 -7.62 8.98 7.48
N GLU A 144 -8.71 9.72 7.26
CA GLU A 144 -9.01 10.40 5.98
C GLU A 144 -7.93 11.38 5.57
N TYR A 145 -7.20 11.96 6.52
CA TYR A 145 -6.08 12.87 6.24
C TYR A 145 -4.94 12.23 5.45
N GLU A 146 -4.87 10.90 5.37
CA GLU A 146 -3.88 10.19 4.58
C GLU A 146 -4.18 10.23 3.08
N GLN A 147 -5.46 10.41 2.68
CA GLN A 147 -5.93 10.34 1.30
C GLN A 147 -5.31 9.17 0.55
N GLU A 148 -5.48 7.99 1.13
CA GLU A 148 -4.71 6.80 0.81
C GLU A 148 -5.16 6.17 -0.51
N TRP A 149 -4.18 5.73 -1.27
CA TRP A 149 -4.32 4.89 -2.44
C TRP A 149 -3.40 3.69 -2.31
N ARG A 150 -3.87 2.48 -2.62
CA ARG A 150 -3.15 1.24 -2.34
C ARG A 150 -2.82 0.46 -3.58
N LEU A 151 -1.54 0.07 -3.70
CA LEU A 151 -1.14 -1.07 -4.51
C LEU A 151 -1.16 -2.33 -3.64
N TYR A 152 -1.59 -3.47 -4.19
CA TYR A 152 -1.53 -4.71 -3.44
C TYR A 152 -1.07 -5.89 -4.29
N ILE A 153 -0.47 -6.86 -3.63
CA ILE A 153 0.01 -8.11 -4.19
C ILE A 153 -0.68 -9.22 -3.41
N ILE A 154 -1.38 -10.10 -4.12
CA ILE A 154 -1.90 -11.33 -3.54
C ILE A 154 -0.94 -12.45 -3.96
N ASP A 155 -0.45 -13.21 -2.99
CA ASP A 155 0.24 -14.44 -3.29
C ASP A 155 -0.78 -15.52 -3.67
N PRO A 156 -0.88 -15.89 -4.96
CA PRO A 156 -1.90 -16.82 -5.43
C PRO A 156 -1.63 -18.28 -5.09
N SER A 157 -0.75 -18.62 -4.19
CA SER A 157 -0.28 -19.97 -3.88
C SER A 157 0.98 -20.41 -4.66
N PRO A 158 1.84 -21.25 -4.05
CA PRO A 158 3.03 -21.80 -4.71
C PRO A 158 2.76 -22.53 -6.03
N MET A 159 1.50 -22.90 -6.30
CA MET A 159 1.10 -23.63 -7.52
C MET A 159 0.91 -22.74 -8.75
N TYR A 160 0.70 -21.43 -8.59
CA TYR A 160 0.51 -20.50 -9.71
C TYR A 160 1.76 -19.64 -9.92
N MET A 161 2.72 -20.22 -10.41
CA MET A 161 4.11 -19.89 -10.55
C MET A 161 4.43 -18.80 -11.56
N GLY A 162 4.28 -17.62 -11.23
CA GLY A 162 4.94 -16.44 -11.78
C GLY A 162 5.46 -15.58 -10.67
N MET A 163 5.82 -16.17 -9.52
CA MET A 163 6.09 -15.44 -8.32
C MET A 163 7.24 -14.46 -8.48
N PRO A 164 6.98 -13.16 -8.25
CA PRO A 164 8.02 -12.14 -8.19
C PRO A 164 9.04 -12.42 -7.08
N PHE A 165 8.64 -13.25 -6.12
CA PHE A 165 9.39 -13.59 -4.92
C PHE A 165 9.67 -15.10 -4.86
N LYS A 166 10.29 -15.65 -5.91
CA LYS A 166 10.78 -17.04 -5.84
C LYS A 166 11.66 -17.14 -4.59
N PRO A 167 11.34 -18.05 -3.65
CA PRO A 167 12.30 -18.36 -2.61
C PRO A 167 13.61 -18.78 -3.27
N GLU A 168 14.73 -18.39 -2.69
CA GLU A 168 16.02 -18.91 -3.11
C GLU A 168 15.96 -20.45 -3.17
N LYS A 169 16.66 -21.02 -4.15
CA LYS A 169 16.64 -22.48 -4.39
C LYS A 169 16.91 -23.23 -3.08
N GLY A 170 15.93 -24.02 -2.64
CA GLY A 170 16.02 -24.80 -1.38
C GLY A 170 15.34 -24.15 -0.16
N LYS A 171 14.79 -22.94 -0.26
CA LYS A 171 13.96 -22.35 0.79
C LYS A 171 12.49 -22.57 0.47
N THR A 172 11.71 -23.02 1.45
CA THR A 172 10.24 -23.04 1.37
C THR A 172 9.72 -21.62 1.47
N TYR A 173 8.65 -21.32 0.73
CA TYR A 173 7.96 -20.04 0.83
C TYR A 173 7.45 -19.87 2.28
N ASP A 174 7.99 -18.86 2.97
CA ASP A 174 7.54 -18.53 4.31
C ASP A 174 6.47 -17.43 4.23
N TRP A 175 5.20 -17.81 4.36
CA TRP A 175 4.06 -16.90 4.43
C TRP A 175 4.13 -15.92 5.63
N LYS A 176 5.06 -16.13 6.57
CA LYS A 176 5.38 -15.20 7.66
C LYS A 176 6.22 -13.99 7.22
N ILE A 177 6.53 -13.87 5.93
CA ILE A 177 7.20 -12.70 5.40
C ILE A 177 6.31 -11.48 5.62
N THR A 178 6.74 -10.60 6.53
CA THR A 178 5.98 -9.40 6.90
C THR A 178 6.04 -8.31 5.84
N ARG A 179 7.13 -8.27 5.06
CA ARG A 179 7.40 -7.23 4.06
C ARG A 179 8.08 -7.78 2.84
N VAL A 180 7.72 -7.24 1.67
CA VAL A 180 8.38 -7.51 0.40
C VAL A 180 8.79 -6.21 -0.27
N TYR A 181 9.85 -6.24 -1.07
CA TYR A 181 10.51 -5.06 -1.60
C TYR A 181 10.75 -5.17 -3.11
N PRO A 182 9.70 -5.09 -3.97
CA PRO A 182 9.90 -5.06 -5.40
C PRO A 182 10.81 -3.91 -5.81
N VAL A 183 11.80 -4.21 -6.64
CA VAL A 183 12.70 -3.20 -7.23
C VAL A 183 12.04 -2.64 -8.47
N LEU A 184 12.05 -1.32 -8.60
CA LEU A 184 11.50 -0.56 -9.72
C LEU A 184 12.63 0.04 -10.56
N GLY A 185 12.30 0.44 -11.80
CA GLY A 185 13.18 1.27 -12.60
C GLY A 185 13.23 2.71 -12.10
N GLY A 186 14.31 3.43 -12.39
CA GLY A 186 14.48 4.82 -11.99
C GLY A 186 13.38 5.74 -12.52
N GLU A 187 12.82 5.44 -13.69
CA GLU A 187 11.74 6.16 -14.34
C GLU A 187 10.42 6.17 -13.55
N CYS A 188 10.29 5.25 -12.59
CA CYS A 188 9.13 5.23 -11.68
C CYS A 188 9.17 6.34 -10.63
N PHE A 189 10.32 6.96 -10.39
CA PHE A 189 10.56 7.98 -9.37
C PHE A 189 10.58 9.36 -10.02
N GLU A 190 9.56 10.19 -9.77
CA GLU A 190 9.35 11.47 -10.44
C GLU A 190 9.93 12.64 -9.66
N ALA A 191 9.67 12.69 -8.35
CA ALA A 191 10.19 13.75 -7.50
C ALA A 191 10.49 13.29 -6.06
N ILE A 192 11.31 14.06 -5.37
CA ILE A 192 11.56 13.97 -3.93
C ILE A 192 11.21 15.30 -3.29
N TYR A 193 10.40 15.25 -2.25
CA TYR A 193 10.13 16.38 -1.38
C TYR A 193 10.91 16.18 -0.09
N LEU A 194 11.79 17.13 0.22
CA LEU A 194 12.60 17.16 1.42
C LEU A 194 11.81 17.78 2.55
N GLY A 195 11.82 17.18 3.73
CA GLY A 195 11.08 17.66 4.89
C GLY A 195 11.52 19.04 5.37
N ALA A 196 10.59 19.81 5.92
CA ALA A 196 10.84 21.18 6.37
C ALA A 196 11.91 21.30 7.47
N MET A 197 12.19 20.19 8.19
CA MET A 197 13.15 20.14 9.29
C MET A 197 14.33 19.20 9.00
N ILE A 198 14.56 18.85 7.74
CA ILE A 198 15.69 18.00 7.33
C ILE A 198 17.02 18.74 7.56
N SER A 199 18.04 18.04 8.02
CA SER A 199 19.39 18.62 8.15
C SER A 199 20.07 18.78 6.78
N ASP A 200 21.01 19.72 6.65
CA ASP A 200 21.74 19.92 5.40
C ASP A 200 22.54 18.68 4.99
N GLU A 201 23.10 17.95 5.94
CA GLU A 201 23.85 16.72 5.67
C GLU A 201 22.93 15.62 5.09
N GLU A 202 21.76 15.39 5.70
CA GLU A 202 20.78 14.43 5.21
C GLU A 202 20.23 14.85 3.85
N LYS A 203 19.97 16.17 3.66
CA LYS A 203 19.53 16.75 2.40
C LYS A 203 20.50 16.41 1.26
N GLN A 204 21.79 16.68 1.44
CA GLN A 204 22.80 16.36 0.41
C GLN A 204 22.89 14.86 0.11
N THR A 205 22.82 14.04 1.15
CA THR A 205 22.81 12.58 1.01
C THR A 205 21.60 12.10 0.19
N ILE A 206 20.41 12.61 0.49
CA ILE A 206 19.16 12.24 -0.22
C ILE A 206 19.22 12.71 -1.67
N ILE A 207 19.67 13.92 -1.93
CA ILE A 207 19.82 14.45 -3.31
C ILE A 207 20.75 13.55 -4.12
N HIS A 208 21.92 13.19 -3.57
CA HIS A 208 22.85 12.29 -4.22
C HIS A 208 22.24 10.94 -4.57
N LEU A 209 21.54 10.32 -3.60
CA LEU A 209 20.87 9.02 -3.82
C LEU A 209 19.74 9.12 -4.86
N ALA A 210 18.96 10.19 -4.83
CA ALA A 210 17.88 10.43 -5.77
C ALA A 210 18.41 10.59 -7.21
N LYS A 211 19.44 11.40 -7.39
CA LYS A 211 20.08 11.60 -8.72
C LYS A 211 20.79 10.35 -9.24
N LYS A 212 21.36 9.53 -8.37
CA LYS A 212 21.89 8.22 -8.74
C LYS A 212 20.81 7.26 -9.22
N LEU A 213 19.61 7.34 -8.67
CA LEU A 213 18.46 6.50 -9.04
C LEU A 213 17.85 6.96 -10.36
N ASN A 214 17.63 8.28 -10.51
CA ASN A 214 17.11 8.91 -11.71
C ASN A 214 17.74 10.32 -11.85
N GLN A 215 18.56 10.53 -12.86
CA GLN A 215 19.25 11.83 -13.08
C GLN A 215 18.25 12.98 -13.32
N ASN A 216 17.07 12.68 -13.84
CA ASN A 216 16.03 13.66 -14.17
C ASN A 216 15.05 13.90 -13.02
N ILE A 217 15.23 13.24 -11.85
CA ILE A 217 14.33 13.38 -10.71
C ILE A 217 14.29 14.83 -10.23
N LYS A 218 13.08 15.35 -10.00
CA LYS A 218 12.90 16.69 -9.44
C LYS A 218 13.10 16.67 -7.94
N ILE A 219 13.67 17.74 -7.40
CA ILE A 219 13.89 17.87 -5.95
C ILE A 219 13.18 19.13 -5.46
N TYR A 220 12.36 18.96 -4.45
CA TYR A 220 11.62 20.03 -3.80
C TYR A 220 11.96 20.13 -2.31
N GLN A 221 11.84 21.32 -1.74
CA GLN A 221 11.96 21.59 -0.31
C GLN A 221 10.60 21.99 0.24
N MET A 222 10.15 21.31 1.28
CA MET A 222 9.01 21.76 2.07
C MET A 222 9.44 22.86 3.02
N ASN A 223 8.65 23.92 3.11
CA ASN A 223 8.93 25.07 3.95
C ASN A 223 7.72 25.35 4.85
N VAL A 224 7.96 25.77 6.10
CA VAL A 224 6.88 26.21 6.98
C VAL A 224 6.35 27.56 6.47
N ASN A 225 5.05 27.63 6.21
CA ASN A 225 4.40 28.89 5.84
C ASN A 225 4.33 29.78 7.08
N PRO A 226 4.77 31.07 7.02
CA PRO A 226 4.79 31.96 8.17
C PRO A 226 3.41 32.47 8.57
N ASP A 227 2.42 32.42 7.67
CA ASP A 227 1.12 33.06 7.85
C ASP A 227 -0.04 32.04 7.99
N ALA A 228 0.25 30.75 7.77
CA ALA A 228 -0.78 29.71 7.81
C ALA A 228 -0.22 28.36 8.29
N PHE A 229 -1.07 27.52 8.90
CA PHE A 229 -0.72 26.15 9.27
C PHE A 229 -0.69 25.22 8.05
N LYS A 230 0.29 25.42 7.19
CA LYS A 230 0.54 24.61 5.99
C LYS A 230 2.03 24.58 5.64
N LEU A 231 2.38 23.69 4.72
CA LEU A 231 3.71 23.67 4.11
C LEU A 231 3.63 24.29 2.71
N ASP A 232 4.61 25.10 2.37
CA ASP A 232 4.85 25.60 1.02
C ASP A 232 5.96 24.77 0.36
N VAL A 233 5.89 24.65 -0.96
CA VAL A 233 6.86 23.88 -1.77
C VAL A 233 7.73 24.84 -2.57
N SER A 234 9.04 24.64 -2.55
CA SER A 234 9.98 25.33 -3.44
C SER A 234 10.87 24.32 -4.17
N GLU A 235 11.18 24.57 -5.42
CA GLU A 235 12.11 23.73 -6.18
C GLU A 235 13.55 23.99 -5.73
N VAL A 236 14.31 22.92 -5.53
CA VAL A 236 15.74 23.01 -5.23
C VAL A 236 16.51 23.09 -6.53
N VAL A 237 16.87 24.33 -6.91
CA VAL A 237 17.75 24.58 -8.05
C VAL A 237 19.15 24.10 -7.67
N GLN A 238 19.69 23.15 -8.39
CA GLN A 238 21.09 22.75 -8.24
C GLN A 238 21.92 23.59 -9.20
N ASP A 239 22.88 24.34 -8.68
CA ASP A 239 23.92 24.93 -9.50
C ASP A 239 24.68 23.79 -10.22
N ALA A 240 24.78 23.89 -11.53
CA ALA A 240 25.35 22.89 -12.44
C ALA A 240 26.87 22.73 -12.24
#